data_49bfe3b031a9cc56b8e9c70305074aa2
#
_entry.id   49bfe3b031a9cc56b8e9c70305074aa2
#
_cell.length_a   1.000
_cell.length_b   1.000
_cell.length_c   1.000
_cell.angle_alpha   90.00
_cell.angle_beta   90.00
_cell.angle_gamma   90.00
#
_symmetry.space_group_name_H-M   'P 1'
#
loop_
_entity.id
_entity.type
_entity.pdbx_description
1 polymer ?
#
loop_
_entity_poly.entity_id
_entity_poly.type
_entity_poly.pdbx_seq_one_letter_code
_entity_poly.pdbx_strand_id
1 'polypeptide(L)'
;MTQTVKLISEEIQDVEYICEENENGKKDYKIRGIFMQADIKNRNGRVYPMEVLNKEVNRYNKEYINENRAFGELGHPDGPTVNLERASHMITSLKPDGKNFIGEAKILKTPMGNIVKSLMDEGAKLGVSSRGMGSLDQKNGANYVRNDFYLATAAAVSYTHLRAHET
;
A
#
# COMPACT_ATOMS: atom_id res chain seq x y z
N MET A 1 -27.12 3.52 14.53
CA MET A 1 -26.85 4.05 13.18
C MET A 1 -25.90 3.14 12.44
N THR A 2 -26.24 2.84 11.21
CA THR A 2 -25.39 2.00 10.36
C THR A 2 -24.22 2.83 9.81
N GLN A 3 -23.01 2.35 10.03
CA GLN A 3 -21.82 2.99 9.45
C GLN A 3 -21.74 2.66 7.97
N THR A 4 -21.37 3.64 7.18
CA THR A 4 -21.20 3.45 5.76
C THR A 4 -19.80 2.90 5.48
N VAL A 5 -19.74 1.76 4.79
CA VAL A 5 -18.47 1.21 4.30
C VAL A 5 -18.03 2.05 3.11
N LYS A 6 -16.79 2.48 3.13
CA LYS A 6 -16.22 3.32 2.06
C LYS A 6 -14.79 2.95 1.74
N LEU A 7 -14.30 3.43 0.62
CA LEU A 7 -12.91 3.28 0.22
C LEU A 7 -12.03 4.14 1.12
N ILE A 8 -11.00 3.53 1.70
CA ILE A 8 -10.05 4.21 2.58
C ILE A 8 -8.64 4.05 2.03
N SER A 9 -7.95 5.18 1.84
CA SER A 9 -6.58 5.17 1.31
C SER A 9 -5.66 5.98 2.20
N GLU A 10 -4.47 5.46 2.45
CA GLU A 10 -3.40 6.16 3.15
C GLU A 10 -2.15 6.14 2.28
N GLU A 11 -1.43 7.26 2.25
CA GLU A 11 -0.16 7.33 1.52
C GLU A 11 1.00 7.40 2.49
N ILE A 12 2.04 6.62 2.20
CA ILE A 12 3.26 6.58 2.98
C ILE A 12 4.43 6.89 2.06
N GLN A 13 5.26 7.84 2.48
CA GLN A 13 6.39 8.31 1.70
C GLN A 13 7.71 7.67 2.13
N ASP A 14 7.74 7.01 3.29
CA ASP A 14 8.94 6.38 3.84
C ASP A 14 9.16 4.98 3.26
N VAL A 15 9.19 4.90 1.95
CA VAL A 15 9.51 3.65 1.25
C VAL A 15 10.70 3.89 0.33
N GLU A 16 11.51 2.85 0.15
CA GLU A 16 12.62 2.88 -0.75
C GLU A 16 12.30 2.10 -2.01
N TYR A 17 12.63 2.70 -3.15
CA TYR A 17 12.60 2.01 -4.42
C TYR A 17 14.04 1.59 -4.73
N ILE A 18 14.27 0.29 -4.82
CA ILE A 18 15.61 -0.31 -4.86
C ILE A 18 15.82 -0.99 -6.20
N CYS A 19 16.99 -0.74 -6.79
CA CYS A 19 17.43 -1.44 -7.98
C CYS A 19 18.68 -2.26 -7.63
N GLU A 20 18.61 -3.57 -7.79
CA GLU A 20 19.70 -4.49 -7.49
C GLU A 20 20.04 -5.30 -8.73
N GLU A 21 21.34 -5.58 -8.91
CA GLU A 21 21.78 -6.47 -9.98
C GLU A 21 21.75 -7.91 -9.48
N ASN A 22 21.09 -8.80 -10.24
CA ASN A 22 20.99 -10.20 -9.84
C ASN A 22 22.19 -11.01 -10.39
N GLU A 23 22.22 -12.31 -10.07
CA GLU A 23 23.30 -13.21 -10.44
C GLU A 23 23.55 -13.30 -11.94
N ASN A 24 22.54 -13.03 -12.75
CA ASN A 24 22.63 -13.09 -14.20
C ASN A 24 22.98 -11.74 -14.83
N GLY A 25 23.35 -10.75 -14.02
CA GLY A 25 23.66 -9.41 -14.48
C GLY A 25 22.45 -8.58 -14.86
N LYS A 26 21.24 -9.06 -14.56
CA LYS A 26 20.01 -8.31 -14.81
C LYS A 26 19.62 -7.50 -13.58
N LYS A 27 18.92 -6.41 -13.80
CA LYS A 27 18.46 -5.54 -12.72
C LYS A 27 17.09 -5.97 -12.22
N ASP A 28 16.98 -6.14 -10.89
CA ASP A 28 15.70 -6.37 -10.20
C ASP A 28 15.33 -5.10 -9.46
N TYR A 29 14.07 -4.71 -9.56
CA TYR A 29 13.55 -3.50 -8.94
C TYR A 29 12.54 -3.88 -7.86
N LYS A 30 12.66 -3.24 -6.70
CA LYS A 30 11.84 -3.55 -5.52
C LYS A 30 11.36 -2.28 -4.82
N ILE A 31 10.27 -2.41 -4.09
CA ILE A 31 9.80 -1.42 -3.13
C ILE A 31 9.96 -2.05 -1.75
N ARG A 32 10.51 -1.31 -0.79
CA ARG A 32 10.65 -1.79 0.59
C ARG A 32 10.42 -0.64 1.57
N GLY A 33 9.71 -0.90 2.63
CA GLY A 33 9.53 0.09 3.68
C GLY A 33 8.28 -0.14 4.49
N ILE A 34 7.85 0.90 5.21
CA ILE A 34 6.64 0.86 6.00
C ILE A 34 5.45 1.05 5.07
N PHE A 35 4.57 0.05 5.02
CA PHE A 35 3.37 0.13 4.20
C PHE A 35 2.15 0.59 5.01
N MET A 36 2.12 0.30 6.31
CA MET A 36 1.03 0.70 7.21
C MET A 36 1.55 0.86 8.62
N GLN A 37 0.85 1.68 9.42
CA GLN A 37 1.18 1.90 10.83
C GLN A 37 -0.08 1.76 11.69
N ALA A 38 0.07 1.07 12.82
CA ALA A 38 -1.03 0.85 13.77
C ALA A 38 -0.96 1.87 14.91
N ASP A 39 -2.11 2.15 15.52
CA ASP A 39 -2.25 2.92 16.75
C ASP A 39 -1.66 4.34 16.72
N ILE A 40 -1.45 4.87 15.54
CA ILE A 40 -0.91 6.23 15.34
C ILE A 40 -1.89 7.00 14.47
N LYS A 41 -2.27 8.21 14.89
CA LYS A 41 -3.11 9.09 14.09
C LYS A 41 -2.32 9.57 12.87
N ASN A 42 -2.76 9.19 11.68
CA ASN A 42 -2.05 9.54 10.46
C ASN A 42 -2.45 10.94 9.95
N ARG A 43 -1.87 11.35 8.84
CA ARG A 43 -2.10 12.68 8.26
C ARG A 43 -3.54 12.91 7.82
N ASN A 44 -4.29 11.85 7.61
CA ASN A 44 -5.72 11.92 7.24
C ASN A 44 -6.63 11.89 8.46
N GLY A 45 -6.06 11.91 9.67
CA GLY A 45 -6.82 11.89 10.91
C GLY A 45 -7.36 10.52 11.29
N ARG A 46 -6.85 9.45 10.68
CA ARG A 46 -7.32 8.09 10.96
C ARG A 46 -6.34 7.32 11.83
N VAL A 47 -6.89 6.44 12.65
CA VAL A 47 -6.13 5.50 13.48
C VAL A 47 -6.55 4.09 13.08
N TYR A 48 -5.58 3.25 12.79
CA TYR A 48 -5.81 1.82 12.52
C TYR A 48 -5.43 1.05 13.77
N PRO A 49 -6.42 0.50 14.51
CA PRO A 49 -6.07 -0.30 15.70
C PRO A 49 -5.20 -1.50 15.33
N MET A 50 -4.24 -1.83 16.19
CA MET A 50 -3.31 -2.95 15.93
C MET A 50 -4.04 -4.25 15.63
N GLU A 51 -5.11 -4.56 16.40
CA GLU A 51 -5.87 -5.81 16.20
C GLU A 51 -6.55 -5.85 14.82
N VAL A 52 -7.00 -4.69 14.32
CA VAL A 52 -7.61 -4.60 12.97
C VAL A 52 -6.56 -4.87 11.90
N LEU A 53 -5.40 -4.23 12.01
CA LEU A 53 -4.32 -4.44 11.03
C LEU A 53 -3.75 -5.86 11.11
N ASN A 54 -3.51 -6.39 12.30
CA ASN A 54 -3.03 -7.77 12.45
C ASN A 54 -3.97 -8.77 11.77
N LYS A 55 -5.25 -8.63 12.00
CA LYS A 55 -6.26 -9.51 11.39
C LYS A 55 -6.20 -9.43 9.87
N GLU A 56 -6.18 -8.23 9.32
CA GLU A 56 -6.22 -8.03 7.86
C GLU A 56 -4.91 -8.35 7.18
N VAL A 57 -3.78 -8.04 7.81
CA VAL A 57 -2.48 -8.39 7.25
C VAL A 57 -2.31 -9.91 7.23
N ASN A 58 -2.75 -10.61 8.29
CA ASN A 58 -2.72 -12.07 8.30
C ASN A 58 -3.58 -12.68 7.19
N ARG A 59 -4.80 -12.14 7.00
CA ARG A 59 -5.69 -12.56 5.92
C ARG A 59 -5.06 -12.29 4.55
N TYR A 60 -4.52 -11.08 4.36
CA TYR A 60 -3.91 -10.68 3.09
C TYR A 60 -2.70 -11.56 2.75
N ASN A 61 -1.87 -11.88 3.75
CA ASN A 61 -0.76 -12.81 3.55
C ASN A 61 -1.25 -14.18 3.08
N LYS A 62 -2.26 -14.70 3.76
CA LYS A 62 -2.78 -16.03 3.48
C LYS A 62 -3.47 -16.13 2.13
N GLU A 63 -4.29 -15.12 1.79
CA GLU A 63 -5.14 -15.18 0.60
C GLU A 63 -4.46 -14.64 -0.66
N TYR A 64 -3.48 -13.73 -0.50
CA TYR A 64 -2.89 -13.06 -1.65
C TYR A 64 -1.38 -13.21 -1.74
N ILE A 65 -0.62 -12.83 -0.72
CA ILE A 65 0.85 -12.86 -0.80
C ILE A 65 1.35 -14.28 -0.98
N ASN A 66 0.91 -15.20 -0.12
CA ASN A 66 1.35 -16.59 -0.18
C ASN A 66 0.90 -17.32 -1.45
N GLU A 67 -0.12 -16.79 -2.11
CA GLU A 67 -0.65 -17.34 -3.36
C GLU A 67 -0.13 -16.62 -4.60
N ASN A 68 0.84 -15.71 -4.43
CA ASN A 68 1.48 -14.95 -5.51
C ASN A 68 0.48 -14.15 -6.35
N ARG A 69 -0.51 -13.54 -5.69
CA ARG A 69 -1.51 -12.72 -6.37
C ARG A 69 -1.79 -11.39 -5.68
N ALA A 70 -0.82 -10.91 -4.88
CA ALA A 70 -0.93 -9.63 -4.19
C ALA A 70 -0.44 -8.50 -5.09
N PHE A 71 -1.18 -8.25 -6.18
CA PHE A 71 -0.80 -7.24 -7.16
C PHE A 71 -1.18 -5.84 -6.72
N GLY A 72 -0.39 -4.86 -7.15
CA GLY A 72 -0.67 -3.45 -6.97
C GLY A 72 -0.56 -2.69 -8.28
N GLU A 73 -1.28 -1.58 -8.36
CA GLU A 73 -1.33 -0.74 -9.55
C GLU A 73 -0.44 0.48 -9.42
N LEU A 74 -0.09 1.05 -10.56
CA LEU A 74 0.52 2.38 -10.61
C LEU A 74 -0.62 3.41 -10.60
N GLY A 75 -0.59 4.28 -9.59
CA GLY A 75 -1.64 5.27 -9.38
C GLY A 75 -2.81 4.73 -8.56
N HIS A 76 -3.86 5.52 -8.47
CA HIS A 76 -5.04 5.16 -7.68
C HIS A 76 -6.09 4.47 -8.55
N PRO A 77 -6.43 3.21 -8.24
CA PRO A 77 -7.58 2.58 -8.90
C PRO A 77 -8.89 3.21 -8.42
N ASP A 78 -9.93 3.12 -9.24
CA ASP A 78 -11.23 3.71 -8.93
C ASP A 78 -12.02 2.95 -7.86
N GLY A 79 -11.55 1.78 -7.48
CA GLY A 79 -12.24 0.96 -6.48
C GLY A 79 -11.27 0.03 -5.77
N PRO A 80 -11.79 -0.92 -4.98
CA PRO A 80 -10.95 -1.83 -4.21
C PRO A 80 -10.37 -2.99 -5.02
N THR A 81 -10.82 -3.16 -6.27
CA THR A 81 -10.38 -4.27 -7.11
C THR A 81 -9.16 -3.87 -7.93
N VAL A 82 -8.15 -4.74 -7.96
CA VAL A 82 -6.96 -4.52 -8.78
C VAL A 82 -7.24 -4.93 -10.23
N ASN A 83 -6.93 -4.03 -11.15
CA ASN A 83 -7.01 -4.29 -12.57
C ASN A 83 -5.65 -4.83 -13.04
N LEU A 84 -5.61 -6.07 -13.50
CA LEU A 84 -4.37 -6.72 -13.90
C LEU A 84 -3.66 -6.03 -15.05
N GLU A 85 -4.41 -5.34 -15.92
CA GLU A 85 -3.79 -4.57 -17.02
C GLU A 85 -2.95 -3.41 -16.51
N ARG A 86 -3.21 -2.95 -15.28
CA ARG A 86 -2.49 -1.84 -14.66
C ARG A 86 -1.52 -2.30 -13.60
N ALA A 87 -1.34 -3.60 -13.41
CA ALA A 87 -0.44 -4.13 -12.38
C ALA A 87 0.99 -3.70 -12.64
N SER A 88 1.61 -3.06 -11.66
CA SER A 88 2.99 -2.58 -11.73
C SER A 88 3.92 -3.34 -10.79
N HIS A 89 3.38 -3.91 -9.74
CA HIS A 89 4.19 -4.62 -8.74
C HIS A 89 3.39 -5.72 -8.08
N MET A 90 4.11 -6.62 -7.39
CA MET A 90 3.51 -7.70 -6.63
C MET A 90 4.15 -7.69 -5.23
N ILE A 91 3.30 -7.59 -4.21
CA ILE A 91 3.76 -7.60 -2.82
C ILE A 91 4.22 -9.00 -2.46
N THR A 92 5.46 -9.12 -1.98
CA THR A 92 6.08 -10.40 -1.66
C THR A 92 6.19 -10.64 -0.16
N SER A 93 6.09 -9.59 0.64
CA SER A 93 6.18 -9.69 2.09
C SER A 93 5.45 -8.53 2.75
N LEU A 94 4.76 -8.81 3.84
CA LEU A 94 4.12 -7.78 4.66
C LEU A 94 4.06 -8.31 6.08
N LYS A 95 4.89 -7.74 6.98
CA LYS A 95 5.08 -8.28 8.34
C LYS A 95 5.10 -7.17 9.38
N PRO A 96 4.57 -7.45 10.58
CA PRO A 96 4.62 -6.47 11.66
C PRO A 96 6.02 -6.32 12.24
N ASP A 97 6.35 -5.09 12.61
CA ASP A 97 7.56 -4.73 13.32
C ASP A 97 7.17 -3.62 14.30
N GLY A 98 6.81 -4.00 15.54
CA GLY A 98 6.20 -3.07 16.48
C GLY A 98 4.86 -2.59 15.95
N LYS A 99 4.68 -1.28 15.84
CA LYS A 99 3.45 -0.69 15.28
C LYS A 99 3.52 -0.53 13.77
N ASN A 100 4.66 -0.81 13.15
CA ASN A 100 4.85 -0.68 11.72
C ASN A 100 4.59 -2.02 11.04
N PHE A 101 4.10 -1.96 9.80
CA PHE A 101 3.99 -3.13 8.94
C PHE A 101 4.94 -2.92 7.77
N ILE A 102 6.01 -3.72 7.78
CA ILE A 102 7.08 -3.60 6.78
C ILE A 102 6.70 -4.41 5.55
N GLY A 103 6.66 -3.75 4.42
CA GLY A 103 6.32 -4.37 3.16
C GLY A 103 7.48 -4.44 2.20
N GLU A 104 7.43 -5.43 1.34
CA GLU A 104 8.34 -5.55 0.21
C GLU A 104 7.54 -6.01 -1.00
N ALA A 105 7.83 -5.41 -2.15
CA ALA A 105 7.19 -5.76 -3.40
C ALA A 105 8.21 -5.76 -4.52
N LYS A 106 8.02 -6.67 -5.48
CA LYS A 106 8.86 -6.64 -6.68
C LYS A 106 8.13 -5.89 -7.79
N ILE A 107 8.87 -5.11 -8.56
CA ILE A 107 8.34 -4.41 -9.72
C ILE A 107 8.28 -5.42 -10.87
N LEU A 108 7.12 -5.51 -11.50
CA LEU A 108 6.86 -6.50 -12.53
C LEU A 108 7.34 -6.02 -13.90
N LYS A 109 7.56 -6.98 -14.80
CA LYS A 109 7.90 -6.71 -16.20
C LYS A 109 6.61 -6.54 -17.03
N THR A 110 5.74 -5.66 -16.55
CA THR A 110 4.48 -5.31 -17.21
C THR A 110 4.60 -3.90 -17.77
N PRO A 111 3.66 -3.45 -18.62
CA PRO A 111 3.71 -2.06 -19.10
C PRO A 111 3.78 -1.05 -17.96
N MET A 112 2.95 -1.19 -16.93
CA MET A 112 2.95 -0.26 -15.79
C MET A 112 4.18 -0.43 -14.93
N GLY A 113 4.68 -1.65 -14.75
CA GLY A 113 5.93 -1.91 -14.04
C GLY A 113 7.12 -1.29 -14.74
N ASN A 114 7.16 -1.34 -16.06
CA ASN A 114 8.23 -0.70 -16.83
C ASN A 114 8.22 0.81 -16.68
N ILE A 115 7.03 1.41 -16.55
CA ILE A 115 6.92 2.85 -16.26
C ILE A 115 7.54 3.15 -14.89
N VAL A 116 7.24 2.35 -13.88
CA VAL A 116 7.83 2.54 -12.54
C VAL A 116 9.35 2.45 -12.61
N LYS A 117 9.88 1.45 -13.32
CA LYS A 117 11.34 1.29 -13.49
C LYS A 117 11.97 2.51 -14.15
N SER A 118 11.33 3.02 -15.20
CA SER A 118 11.82 4.20 -15.90
C SER A 118 11.84 5.42 -14.98
N LEU A 119 10.79 5.59 -14.18
CA LEU A 119 10.73 6.69 -13.21
C LEU A 119 11.83 6.56 -12.15
N MET A 120 12.07 5.36 -11.66
CA MET A 120 13.15 5.11 -10.71
C MET A 120 14.52 5.43 -11.30
N ASP A 121 14.76 5.03 -12.55
CA ASP A 121 16.03 5.29 -13.24
C ASP A 121 16.26 6.79 -13.42
N GLU A 122 15.19 7.58 -13.52
CA GLU A 122 15.28 9.04 -13.63
C GLU A 122 15.33 9.74 -12.27
N GLY A 123 15.33 8.97 -11.17
CA GLY A 123 15.42 9.53 -9.82
C GLY A 123 14.11 10.04 -9.26
N ALA A 124 12.98 9.66 -9.83
CA ALA A 124 11.68 10.05 -9.31
C ALA A 124 11.45 9.44 -7.93
N LYS A 125 10.80 10.22 -7.07
CA LYS A 125 10.42 9.76 -5.74
C LYS A 125 8.95 9.38 -5.74
N LEU A 126 8.68 8.13 -5.36
CA LEU A 126 7.34 7.58 -5.33
C LEU A 126 7.02 7.11 -3.90
N GLY A 127 5.75 7.08 -3.56
CA GLY A 127 5.28 6.56 -2.29
C GLY A 127 4.43 5.32 -2.49
N VAL A 128 3.89 4.81 -1.40
CA VAL A 128 2.95 3.69 -1.41
C VAL A 128 1.64 4.16 -0.79
N SER A 129 0.53 3.80 -1.42
CA SER A 129 -0.80 4.09 -0.89
C SER A 129 -1.49 2.77 -0.57
N SER A 130 -1.79 2.53 0.71
CA SER A 130 -2.63 1.40 1.09
C SER A 130 -4.07 1.70 0.69
N ARG A 131 -4.79 0.69 0.24
CA ARG A 131 -6.19 0.84 -0.16
C ARG A 131 -7.02 -0.28 0.43
N GLY A 132 -8.19 0.09 0.94
CA GLY A 132 -9.09 -0.87 1.53
C GLY A 132 -10.50 -0.31 1.65
N MET A 133 -11.38 -1.14 2.17
CA MET A 133 -12.79 -0.80 2.40
C MET A 133 -13.07 -0.94 3.89
N GLY A 134 -13.83 -0.02 4.44
CA GLY A 134 -14.21 -0.10 5.84
C GLY A 134 -15.04 1.07 6.28
N SER A 135 -15.45 1.05 7.55
CA SER A 135 -16.18 2.15 8.18
C SER A 135 -15.33 2.75 9.30
N LEU A 136 -15.72 3.94 9.72
CA LEU A 136 -14.97 4.73 10.70
C LEU A 136 -15.83 5.08 11.90
N ASP A 137 -15.22 5.12 13.09
CA ASP A 137 -15.79 5.66 14.31
C ASP A 137 -15.04 6.93 14.67
N GLN A 138 -15.76 8.04 14.82
CA GLN A 138 -15.16 9.28 15.27
C GLN A 138 -15.15 9.33 16.79
N LYS A 139 -13.96 9.44 17.38
CA LYS A 139 -13.81 9.60 18.83
C LYS A 139 -12.46 10.22 19.16
N ASN A 140 -12.39 10.96 20.26
CA ASN A 140 -11.14 11.55 20.75
C ASN A 140 -10.36 12.34 19.68
N GLY A 141 -11.08 13.02 18.78
CA GLY A 141 -10.45 13.84 17.76
C GLY A 141 -9.84 13.08 16.59
N ALA A 142 -10.17 11.82 16.44
CA ALA A 142 -9.66 11.00 15.34
C ALA A 142 -10.77 10.09 14.80
N ASN A 143 -10.52 9.57 13.59
CA ASN A 143 -11.40 8.58 12.96
C ASN A 143 -10.77 7.21 13.10
N TYR A 144 -11.36 6.34 13.90
CA TYR A 144 -10.84 5.00 14.12
C TYR A 144 -11.42 4.03 13.10
N VAL A 145 -10.53 3.32 12.41
CA VAL A 145 -10.94 2.30 11.43
C VAL A 145 -11.54 1.12 12.17
N ARG A 146 -12.74 0.71 11.75
CA ARG A 146 -13.48 -0.35 12.41
C ARG A 146 -13.02 -1.73 11.99
N ASN A 147 -13.51 -2.73 12.70
CA ASN A 147 -13.10 -4.12 12.49
C ASN A 147 -13.62 -4.72 11.18
N ASP A 148 -14.47 -4.01 10.44
CA ASP A 148 -14.91 -4.41 9.11
C ASP A 148 -13.91 -4.04 8.01
N PHE A 149 -12.75 -3.48 8.37
CA PHE A 149 -11.74 -3.10 7.39
C PHE A 149 -11.29 -4.31 6.55
N TYR A 150 -11.25 -4.10 5.25
CA TYR A 150 -10.79 -5.09 4.27
C TYR A 150 -9.63 -4.48 3.49
N LEU A 151 -8.43 -5.01 3.69
CA LEU A 151 -7.24 -4.55 2.97
C LEU A 151 -7.27 -5.11 1.55
N ALA A 152 -7.25 -4.23 0.56
CA ALA A 152 -7.30 -4.62 -0.85
C ALA A 152 -5.92 -4.66 -1.50
N THR A 153 -5.11 -3.64 -1.30
CA THR A 153 -3.78 -3.58 -1.93
C THR A 153 -2.97 -2.37 -1.44
N ALA A 154 -1.76 -2.25 -1.97
CA ALA A 154 -0.94 -1.05 -1.85
C ALA A 154 -0.49 -0.63 -3.25
N ALA A 155 -0.75 0.62 -3.61
CA ALA A 155 -0.45 1.18 -4.94
C ALA A 155 0.80 2.04 -4.91
N ALA A 156 1.49 2.16 -6.05
CA ALA A 156 2.59 3.10 -6.21
C ALA A 156 2.04 4.46 -6.63
N VAL A 157 2.44 5.52 -5.93
CA VAL A 157 1.85 6.86 -6.13
C VAL A 157 2.92 7.94 -6.14
N SER A 158 2.55 9.10 -6.69
CA SER A 158 3.40 10.29 -6.70
C SER A 158 3.06 11.22 -5.53
N TYR A 159 4.07 11.87 -4.97
CA TYR A 159 3.91 12.83 -3.88
C TYR A 159 3.04 14.03 -4.24
N THR A 160 3.16 14.49 -5.47
CA THR A 160 2.41 15.68 -5.89
C THR A 160 0.91 15.47 -5.79
N HIS A 161 0.47 14.23 -5.90
CA HIS A 161 -0.93 13.87 -5.77
C HIS A 161 -1.47 14.17 -4.37
N LEU A 162 -0.67 13.95 -3.33
CA LEU A 162 -1.02 14.28 -1.95
C LEU A 162 -1.31 15.75 -1.76
N ARG A 163 -0.44 16.60 -2.29
CA ARG A 163 -0.50 18.03 -2.08
C ARG A 163 -1.77 18.65 -2.64
N ALA A 164 -2.26 18.09 -3.73
CA ALA A 164 -3.49 18.57 -4.36
C ALA A 164 -4.73 18.39 -3.47
N HIS A 165 -4.67 17.52 -2.49
CA HIS A 165 -5.79 17.19 -1.62
C HIS A 165 -5.69 17.80 -0.23
N GLU A 166 -4.66 18.56 0.04
CA GLU A 166 -4.45 19.17 1.35
C GLU A 166 -5.08 20.55 1.49
N THR A 167 -5.63 21.09 0.45
CA THR A 167 -6.25 22.41 0.45
C THR A 167 -7.71 22.38 0.80
#